data_22b89f62eb376932e5bb37e774430f76
#
_entry.id   22b89f62eb376932e5bb37e774430f76
#
_cell.length_a   1.000
_cell.length_b   1.000
_cell.length_c   1.000
_cell.angle_alpha   90.00
_cell.angle_beta   90.00
_cell.angle_gamma   90.00
#
_symmetry.space_group_name_H-M   'P 1'
#
loop_
_entity.id
_entity.type
_entity.pdbx_description
1 polymer ?
#
loop_
_entity_poly.entity_id
_entity_poly.type
_entity_poly.pdbx_seq_one_letter_code
_entity_poly.pdbx_strand_id
1 'polypeptide(L)'
;MLPNLPRVTKILLIANIAGFALQWLLGDVALASLMLWPLDDGLYDAAAGAPTFLPWQLLSYGFLHGGFMHLAFNMLALVMFGAQLEYTWGDRRFLTYYLVCVVGAGLCQLLVASMAVSQGQDPYPTIGASGGVFGLLLAYGMLFPNQRVMLLFPPIPMKARTLVILYGVFELSLGLTGLQPGVAHFAHLGGMLFGWLLIRYWRGQPPFGGRSKPGPRMRIVK
;
A
#
# COMPACT_ATOMS: atom_id res chain seq x y z
N MET A 1 -7.19 -19.82 18.78
CA MET A 1 -7.77 -18.49 19.04
C MET A 1 -6.93 -17.49 18.28
N LEU A 2 -7.54 -16.71 17.38
CA LEU A 2 -6.87 -15.54 16.81
C LEU A 2 -6.57 -14.60 18.00
N PRO A 3 -5.34 -14.05 18.12
CA PRO A 3 -5.06 -13.05 19.15
C PRO A 3 -6.09 -11.94 19.03
N ASN A 4 -6.34 -11.20 20.13
CA ASN A 4 -7.27 -10.07 20.14
C ASN A 4 -6.74 -9.01 19.15
N LEU A 5 -7.05 -9.17 17.88
CA LEU A 5 -6.69 -8.19 16.85
C LEU A 5 -7.47 -6.90 17.11
N PRO A 6 -6.83 -5.74 16.96
CA PRO A 6 -7.52 -4.47 17.08
C PRO A 6 -8.59 -4.34 15.99
N ARG A 7 -9.55 -3.48 16.25
CA ARG A 7 -10.84 -3.44 15.54
C ARG A 7 -10.69 -3.23 14.03
N VAL A 8 -9.92 -2.24 13.62
CA VAL A 8 -9.81 -1.86 12.20
C VAL A 8 -8.99 -2.89 11.43
N THR A 9 -7.88 -3.39 12.02
CA THR A 9 -7.10 -4.48 11.43
C THR A 9 -7.98 -5.71 11.19
N LYS A 10 -8.85 -6.07 12.16
CA LYS A 10 -9.80 -7.18 11.99
C LYS A 10 -10.81 -6.91 10.87
N ILE A 11 -11.36 -5.70 10.79
CA ILE A 11 -12.32 -5.31 9.74
C ILE A 11 -11.66 -5.39 8.37
N LEU A 12 -10.45 -4.83 8.22
CA LEU A 12 -9.71 -4.88 6.96
C LEU A 12 -9.37 -6.31 6.56
N LEU A 13 -8.96 -7.16 7.52
CA LEU A 13 -8.70 -8.58 7.28
C LEU A 13 -9.95 -9.29 6.73
N ILE A 14 -11.09 -9.11 7.41
CA ILE A 14 -12.36 -9.74 6.99
C ILE A 14 -12.81 -9.20 5.63
N ALA A 15 -12.70 -7.89 5.38
CA ALA A 15 -13.09 -7.27 4.11
C ALA A 15 -12.26 -7.82 2.93
N ASN A 16 -10.95 -8.00 3.11
CA ASN A 16 -10.08 -8.58 2.08
C ASN A 16 -10.38 -10.06 1.81
N ILE A 17 -10.61 -10.84 2.87
CA ILE A 17 -11.00 -12.26 2.72
C ILE A 17 -12.36 -12.37 2.03
N ALA A 18 -13.33 -11.54 2.40
CA ALA A 18 -14.66 -11.50 1.78
C ALA A 18 -14.59 -11.06 0.31
N GLY A 19 -13.79 -10.04 -0.01
CA GLY A 19 -13.53 -9.59 -1.38
C GLY A 19 -12.95 -10.71 -2.24
N PHE A 20 -11.96 -11.43 -1.74
CA PHE A 20 -11.36 -12.57 -2.42
C PHE A 20 -12.33 -13.75 -2.59
N ALA A 21 -13.14 -14.05 -1.56
CA ALA A 21 -14.18 -15.08 -1.65
C ALA A 21 -15.24 -14.72 -2.69
N LEU A 22 -15.65 -13.46 -2.77
CA LEU A 22 -16.56 -12.95 -3.79
C LEU A 22 -15.95 -13.05 -5.19
N GLN A 23 -14.68 -12.71 -5.33
CA GLN A 23 -13.92 -12.83 -6.58
C GLN A 23 -13.83 -14.29 -7.05
N TRP A 24 -13.60 -15.21 -6.12
CA TRP A 24 -13.56 -16.64 -6.42
C TRP A 24 -14.95 -17.19 -6.85
N LEU A 25 -16.02 -16.67 -6.25
CA LEU A 25 -17.41 -17.09 -6.56
C LEU A 25 -17.92 -16.54 -7.89
N LEU A 26 -17.67 -15.25 -8.19
CA LEU A 26 -18.25 -14.54 -9.34
C LEU A 26 -17.30 -14.50 -10.55
N GLY A 27 -16.03 -14.74 -10.35
CA GLY A 27 -14.98 -14.60 -11.35
C GLY A 27 -14.51 -13.15 -11.57
N ASP A 28 -13.35 -13.02 -12.17
CA ASP A 28 -12.69 -11.71 -12.37
C ASP A 28 -13.46 -10.79 -13.33
N VAL A 29 -14.13 -11.36 -14.33
CA VAL A 29 -14.91 -10.59 -15.31
C VAL A 29 -16.07 -9.85 -14.64
N ALA A 30 -16.76 -10.49 -13.70
CA ALA A 30 -17.87 -9.85 -12.97
C ALA A 30 -17.42 -8.71 -12.07
N LEU A 31 -16.15 -8.73 -11.60
CA LEU A 31 -15.59 -7.74 -10.71
C LEU A 31 -14.60 -6.80 -11.42
N ALA A 32 -14.49 -6.86 -12.74
CA ALA A 32 -13.56 -6.04 -13.53
C ALA A 32 -13.74 -4.54 -13.27
N SER A 33 -14.97 -4.06 -13.05
CA SER A 33 -15.25 -2.66 -12.71
C SER A 33 -14.75 -2.21 -11.32
N LEU A 34 -14.33 -3.13 -10.47
CA LEU A 34 -13.73 -2.87 -9.16
C LEU A 34 -12.19 -2.91 -9.18
N MET A 35 -11.59 -3.45 -10.23
CA MET A 35 -10.14 -3.46 -10.47
C MET A 35 -9.68 -2.08 -10.92
N LEU A 36 -8.44 -1.71 -10.63
CA LEU A 36 -7.88 -0.42 -11.07
C LEU A 36 -7.36 -0.54 -12.50
N TRP A 37 -8.05 0.09 -13.44
CA TRP A 37 -7.69 0.16 -14.84
C TRP A 37 -6.96 1.46 -15.17
N PRO A 38 -6.10 1.49 -16.19
CA PRO A 38 -5.50 2.71 -16.68
C PRO A 38 -6.55 3.67 -17.27
N LEU A 39 -6.15 4.93 -17.42
CA LEU A 39 -6.94 5.90 -18.16
C LEU A 39 -7.02 5.48 -19.63
N ASP A 40 -8.20 5.66 -20.22
CA ASP A 40 -8.39 5.52 -21.66
C ASP A 40 -7.77 6.72 -22.38
N ASP A 41 -6.89 6.47 -23.34
CA ASP A 41 -6.26 7.50 -24.18
C ASP A 41 -7.03 7.72 -25.52
N GLY A 42 -8.19 7.07 -25.68
CA GLY A 42 -9.00 7.12 -26.90
C GLY A 42 -8.45 6.25 -28.05
N LEU A 43 -7.31 5.59 -27.88
CA LEU A 43 -6.76 4.62 -28.83
C LEU A 43 -7.30 3.20 -28.54
N TYR A 44 -7.83 3.01 -27.35
CA TYR A 44 -8.40 1.75 -26.91
C TYR A 44 -9.86 1.66 -27.37
N ASP A 45 -10.20 0.64 -28.11
CA ASP A 45 -11.55 0.45 -28.61
C ASP A 45 -12.51 0.12 -27.46
N ALA A 46 -13.14 1.15 -26.88
CA ALA A 46 -14.19 1.01 -25.89
C ALA A 46 -15.38 0.21 -26.45
N ALA A 47 -15.52 0.09 -27.78
CA ALA A 47 -16.51 -0.77 -28.43
C ALA A 47 -16.25 -2.26 -28.21
N ALA A 48 -15.00 -2.65 -27.86
CA ALA A 48 -14.67 -4.02 -27.46
C ALA A 48 -15.08 -4.37 -26.03
N GLY A 49 -15.68 -3.44 -25.26
CA GLY A 49 -16.14 -3.66 -23.88
C GLY A 49 -15.01 -3.74 -22.84
N ALA A 50 -13.82 -3.23 -23.16
CA ALA A 50 -12.72 -3.18 -22.21
C ALA A 50 -13.05 -2.21 -21.05
N PRO A 51 -12.82 -2.62 -19.80
CA PRO A 51 -13.03 -1.74 -18.64
C PRO A 51 -12.07 -0.55 -18.68
N THR A 52 -12.56 0.65 -18.35
CA THR A 52 -11.80 1.87 -18.21
C THR A 52 -11.72 2.31 -16.75
N PHE A 53 -10.89 3.30 -16.45
CA PHE A 53 -10.77 3.87 -15.11
C PHE A 53 -12.09 4.48 -14.63
N LEU A 54 -12.45 4.14 -13.39
CA LEU A 54 -13.57 4.70 -12.65
C LEU A 54 -13.10 5.13 -11.25
N PRO A 55 -13.53 6.29 -10.71
CA PRO A 55 -12.94 6.86 -9.49
C PRO A 55 -12.93 5.95 -8.26
N TRP A 56 -13.95 5.10 -8.09
CA TRP A 56 -14.00 4.17 -6.95
C TRP A 56 -12.94 3.07 -7.02
N GLN A 57 -12.37 2.81 -8.19
CA GLN A 57 -11.31 1.84 -8.37
C GLN A 57 -10.06 2.19 -7.58
N LEU A 58 -9.80 3.48 -7.28
CA LEU A 58 -8.71 3.92 -6.40
C LEU A 58 -8.80 3.34 -4.98
N LEU A 59 -9.95 2.82 -4.61
CA LEU A 59 -10.17 2.18 -3.31
C LEU A 59 -10.51 0.69 -3.44
N SER A 60 -11.42 0.33 -4.34
CA SER A 60 -11.94 -1.04 -4.45
C SER A 60 -10.88 -2.05 -4.86
N TYR A 61 -9.93 -1.68 -5.70
CA TYR A 61 -8.84 -2.56 -6.14
C TYR A 61 -8.04 -3.14 -4.97
N GLY A 62 -7.93 -2.37 -3.87
CA GLY A 62 -7.22 -2.76 -2.66
C GLY A 62 -7.85 -3.90 -1.86
N PHE A 63 -9.01 -4.41 -2.27
CA PHE A 63 -9.72 -5.53 -1.63
C PHE A 63 -9.80 -6.78 -2.53
N LEU A 64 -9.27 -6.71 -3.75
CA LEU A 64 -9.20 -7.83 -4.69
C LEU A 64 -7.77 -8.42 -4.70
N HIS A 65 -7.65 -9.71 -5.04
CA HIS A 65 -6.33 -10.38 -5.01
C HIS A 65 -6.17 -11.35 -6.18
N GLY A 66 -4.97 -11.38 -6.77
CA GLY A 66 -4.62 -12.22 -7.91
C GLY A 66 -4.38 -13.71 -7.57
N GLY A 67 -4.66 -14.15 -6.34
CA GLY A 67 -4.55 -15.54 -5.92
C GLY A 67 -4.37 -15.68 -4.42
N PHE A 68 -4.46 -16.94 -3.95
CA PHE A 68 -4.43 -17.27 -2.52
C PHE A 68 -3.14 -16.81 -1.84
N MET A 69 -1.98 -17.01 -2.45
CA MET A 69 -0.69 -16.60 -1.85
C MET A 69 -0.55 -15.08 -1.80
N HIS A 70 -1.08 -14.37 -2.80
CA HIS A 70 -1.13 -12.91 -2.80
C HIS A 70 -1.98 -12.39 -1.63
N LEU A 71 -3.18 -12.93 -1.41
CA LEU A 71 -4.00 -12.63 -0.24
C LEU A 71 -3.27 -12.97 1.06
N ALA A 72 -2.72 -14.18 1.17
CA ALA A 72 -2.10 -14.67 2.41
C ALA A 72 -0.94 -13.78 2.87
N PHE A 73 -0.03 -13.38 1.98
CA PHE A 73 1.08 -12.49 2.32
C PHE A 73 0.62 -11.08 2.68
N ASN A 74 -0.39 -10.55 1.98
CA ASN A 74 -0.97 -9.24 2.34
C ASN A 74 -1.61 -9.28 3.72
N MET A 75 -2.40 -10.31 4.03
CA MET A 75 -3.07 -10.44 5.31
C MET A 75 -2.10 -10.70 6.46
N LEU A 76 -1.07 -11.48 6.22
CA LEU A 76 -0.01 -11.68 7.20
C LEU A 76 0.69 -10.35 7.54
N ALA A 77 1.08 -9.57 6.54
CA ALA A 77 1.73 -8.29 6.74
C ALA A 77 0.78 -7.25 7.38
N LEU A 78 -0.50 -7.24 6.99
CA LEU A 78 -1.53 -6.42 7.61
C LEU A 78 -1.64 -6.73 9.11
N VAL A 79 -1.68 -8.00 9.50
CA VAL A 79 -1.75 -8.40 10.91
C VAL A 79 -0.45 -8.07 11.65
N MET A 80 0.70 -8.38 11.08
CA MET A 80 2.00 -8.16 11.74
C MET A 80 2.31 -6.68 11.97
N PHE A 81 2.12 -5.84 10.97
CA PHE A 81 2.47 -4.42 11.04
C PHE A 81 1.26 -3.55 11.41
N GLY A 82 0.10 -3.86 10.85
CA GLY A 82 -1.12 -3.07 11.06
C GLY A 82 -1.60 -3.10 12.50
N ALA A 83 -1.65 -4.26 13.14
CA ALA A 83 -2.11 -4.37 14.51
C ALA A 83 -1.26 -3.53 15.47
N GLN A 84 0.07 -3.57 15.33
CA GLN A 84 0.97 -2.77 16.18
C GLN A 84 0.80 -1.26 15.94
N LEU A 85 0.58 -0.85 14.70
CA LEU A 85 0.34 0.56 14.36
C LEU A 85 -1.02 1.04 14.87
N GLU A 86 -2.06 0.20 14.78
CA GLU A 86 -3.38 0.53 15.29
C GLU A 86 -3.38 0.67 16.83
N TYR A 87 -2.69 -0.23 17.55
CA TYR A 87 -2.48 -0.06 19.00
C TYR A 87 -1.75 1.24 19.36
N THR A 88 -0.85 1.71 18.47
CA THR A 88 -0.06 2.92 18.72
C THR A 88 -0.85 4.20 18.39
N TRP A 89 -1.64 4.20 17.32
CA TRP A 89 -2.30 5.39 16.77
C TRP A 89 -3.79 5.48 17.10
N GLY A 90 -4.42 4.36 17.45
CA GLY A 90 -5.86 4.21 17.56
C GLY A 90 -6.54 4.06 16.20
N ASP A 91 -7.79 3.59 16.24
CA ASP A 91 -8.60 3.16 15.09
C ASP A 91 -8.65 4.20 13.96
N ARG A 92 -9.05 5.44 14.29
CA ARG A 92 -9.29 6.48 13.28
C ARG A 92 -8.03 6.84 12.50
N ARG A 93 -6.92 7.03 13.22
CA ARG A 93 -5.65 7.44 12.62
C ARG A 93 -5.04 6.33 11.80
N PHE A 94 -5.14 5.09 12.27
CA PHE A 94 -4.72 3.90 11.54
C PHE A 94 -5.52 3.71 10.25
N LEU A 95 -6.84 3.78 10.30
CA LEU A 95 -7.69 3.66 9.12
C LEU A 95 -7.39 4.76 8.09
N THR A 96 -7.30 6.02 8.54
CA THR A 96 -6.93 7.15 7.66
C THR A 96 -5.60 6.88 6.96
N TYR A 97 -4.59 6.42 7.73
CA TYR A 97 -3.28 6.11 7.19
C TYR A 97 -3.35 5.03 6.10
N TYR A 98 -4.00 3.92 6.42
CA TYR A 98 -4.15 2.79 5.50
C TYR A 98 -4.84 3.20 4.19
N LEU A 99 -5.97 3.90 4.29
CA LEU A 99 -6.74 4.34 3.12
C LEU A 99 -5.96 5.35 2.26
N VAL A 100 -5.23 6.29 2.89
CA VAL A 100 -4.36 7.23 2.15
C VAL A 100 -3.25 6.48 1.42
N CYS A 101 -2.66 5.45 2.03
CA CYS A 101 -1.66 4.62 1.35
C CYS A 101 -2.26 3.84 0.18
N VAL A 102 -3.47 3.26 0.33
CA VAL A 102 -4.17 2.55 -0.77
C VAL A 102 -4.46 3.50 -1.92
N VAL A 103 -5.09 4.64 -1.65
CA VAL A 103 -5.44 5.63 -2.69
C VAL A 103 -4.18 6.19 -3.35
N GLY A 104 -3.16 6.53 -2.57
CA GLY A 104 -1.88 7.04 -3.08
C GLY A 104 -1.14 6.03 -3.96
N ALA A 105 -1.16 4.77 -3.56
CA ALA A 105 -0.64 3.66 -4.36
C ALA A 105 -1.40 3.53 -5.70
N GLY A 106 -2.73 3.58 -5.64
CA GLY A 106 -3.59 3.56 -6.82
C GLY A 106 -3.32 4.72 -7.78
N LEU A 107 -3.11 5.94 -7.26
CA LEU A 107 -2.77 7.11 -8.09
C LEU A 107 -1.42 6.94 -8.78
N CYS A 108 -0.39 6.46 -8.08
CA CYS A 108 0.92 6.20 -8.69
C CYS A 108 0.83 5.13 -9.78
N GLN A 109 0.10 4.04 -9.51
CA GLN A 109 -0.08 2.97 -10.47
C GLN A 109 -0.91 3.41 -11.67
N LEU A 110 -1.98 4.20 -11.45
CA LEU A 110 -2.79 4.77 -12.52
C LEU A 110 -1.94 5.57 -13.51
N LEU A 111 -1.05 6.44 -13.00
CA LEU A 111 -0.14 7.20 -13.84
C LEU A 111 0.79 6.29 -14.65
N VAL A 112 1.44 5.32 -14.00
CA VAL A 112 2.40 4.43 -14.66
C VAL A 112 1.71 3.54 -15.70
N ALA A 113 0.57 2.94 -15.35
CA ALA A 113 -0.17 2.08 -16.27
C ALA A 113 -0.72 2.87 -17.47
N SER A 114 -1.23 4.11 -17.25
CA SER A 114 -1.71 4.96 -18.33
C SER A 114 -0.56 5.41 -19.26
N MET A 115 0.63 5.71 -18.70
CA MET A 115 1.82 5.99 -19.52
C MET A 115 2.25 4.77 -20.35
N ALA A 116 2.16 3.56 -19.81
CA ALA A 116 2.47 2.34 -20.53
C ALA A 116 1.50 2.10 -21.70
N VAL A 117 0.19 2.31 -21.48
CA VAL A 117 -0.83 2.22 -22.53
C VAL A 117 -0.60 3.26 -23.62
N SER A 118 -0.30 4.52 -23.28
CA SER A 118 0.01 5.56 -24.28
C SER A 118 1.27 5.27 -25.12
N GLN A 119 2.12 4.34 -24.66
CA GLN A 119 3.29 3.83 -25.37
C GLN A 119 3.00 2.53 -26.15
N GLY A 120 1.73 2.12 -26.26
CA GLY A 120 1.28 0.97 -27.04
C GLY A 120 1.32 -0.37 -26.28
N GLN A 121 1.42 -0.35 -24.96
CA GLN A 121 1.24 -1.58 -24.18
C GLN A 121 -0.26 -1.88 -23.97
N ASP A 122 -0.60 -3.17 -23.93
CA ASP A 122 -1.96 -3.58 -23.60
C ASP A 122 -2.34 -3.14 -22.18
N PRO A 123 -3.57 -2.63 -21.98
CA PRO A 123 -4.06 -2.28 -20.66
C PRO A 123 -4.23 -3.53 -19.79
N TYR A 124 -3.80 -3.42 -18.54
CA TYR A 124 -3.95 -4.47 -17.55
C TYR A 124 -4.50 -3.91 -16.23
N PRO A 125 -5.34 -4.67 -15.54
CA PRO A 125 -5.86 -4.23 -14.25
C PRO A 125 -4.84 -4.43 -13.13
N THR A 126 -4.88 -3.55 -12.15
CA THR A 126 -4.15 -3.69 -10.90
C THR A 126 -5.09 -4.03 -9.77
N ILE A 127 -4.71 -5.00 -8.93
CA ILE A 127 -5.45 -5.45 -7.75
C ILE A 127 -4.49 -5.77 -6.61
N GLY A 128 -4.93 -5.56 -5.38
CA GLY A 128 -4.21 -5.97 -4.17
C GLY A 128 -4.15 -4.92 -3.07
N ALA A 129 -4.18 -5.39 -1.82
CA ALA A 129 -4.00 -4.56 -0.63
C ALA A 129 -2.55 -4.06 -0.44
N SER A 130 -1.63 -4.51 -1.29
CA SER A 130 -0.18 -4.36 -1.09
C SER A 130 0.27 -2.90 -1.03
N GLY A 131 -0.35 -1.98 -1.77
CA GLY A 131 -0.05 -0.55 -1.65
C GLY A 131 -0.26 -0.03 -0.22
N GLY A 132 -1.37 -0.39 0.42
CA GLY A 132 -1.63 -0.11 1.84
C GLY A 132 -0.63 -0.81 2.75
N VAL A 133 -0.33 -2.08 2.49
CA VAL A 133 0.60 -2.91 3.29
C VAL A 133 2.02 -2.36 3.23
N PHE A 134 2.51 -1.92 2.07
CA PHE A 134 3.83 -1.27 1.95
C PHE A 134 3.87 0.08 2.69
N GLY A 135 2.76 0.82 2.71
CA GLY A 135 2.59 1.97 3.59
C GLY A 135 2.73 1.59 5.07
N LEU A 136 2.06 0.51 5.52
CA LEU A 136 2.18 0.02 6.90
C LEU A 136 3.62 -0.42 7.23
N LEU A 137 4.28 -1.11 6.31
CA LEU A 137 5.68 -1.50 6.47
C LEU A 137 6.59 -0.28 6.67
N LEU A 138 6.40 0.77 5.86
CA LEU A 138 7.12 2.04 6.02
C LEU A 138 6.87 2.67 7.40
N ALA A 139 5.61 2.82 7.79
CA ALA A 139 5.26 3.39 9.09
C ALA A 139 5.89 2.60 10.24
N TYR A 140 5.84 1.28 10.16
CA TYR A 140 6.45 0.41 11.15
C TYR A 140 7.96 0.64 11.27
N GLY A 141 8.68 0.70 10.15
CA GLY A 141 10.10 1.01 10.13
C GLY A 141 10.46 2.41 10.64
N MET A 142 9.55 3.39 10.45
CA MET A 142 9.73 4.77 10.95
C MET A 142 9.42 4.91 12.45
N LEU A 143 8.48 4.16 12.99
CA LEU A 143 8.08 4.21 14.41
C LEU A 143 8.90 3.25 15.26
N PHE A 144 9.24 2.10 14.76
CA PHE A 144 9.94 1.03 15.47
C PHE A 144 11.25 0.60 14.78
N PRO A 145 12.17 1.56 14.47
CA PRO A 145 13.31 1.33 13.57
C PRO A 145 14.26 0.23 14.03
N ASN A 146 14.38 0.03 15.32
CA ASN A 146 15.29 -0.95 15.92
C ASN A 146 14.62 -2.28 16.28
N GLN A 147 13.30 -2.39 16.13
CA GLN A 147 12.59 -3.63 16.37
C GLN A 147 13.04 -4.70 15.38
N ARG A 148 13.26 -5.92 15.85
CA ARG A 148 13.64 -7.04 15.00
C ARG A 148 12.38 -7.64 14.38
N VAL A 149 12.41 -7.80 13.07
CA VAL A 149 11.39 -8.49 12.28
C VAL A 149 12.06 -9.70 11.66
N MET A 150 11.39 -10.86 11.73
CA MET A 150 11.84 -12.08 11.07
C MET A 150 11.28 -12.11 9.66
N LEU A 151 12.14 -12.21 8.65
CA LEU A 151 11.71 -12.59 7.31
C LEU A 151 11.18 -14.02 7.34
N LEU A 152 10.20 -14.33 6.50
CA LEU A 152 9.66 -15.69 6.38
C LEU A 152 10.61 -16.61 5.61
N PHE A 153 11.17 -16.11 4.51
CA PHE A 153 12.06 -16.88 3.64
C PHE A 153 13.16 -15.98 3.05
N PRO A 154 14.44 -16.26 3.37
CA PRO A 154 14.92 -17.11 4.46
C PRO A 154 14.61 -16.49 5.82
N PRO A 155 14.53 -17.24 6.92
CA PRO A 155 14.19 -16.72 8.25
C PRO A 155 15.36 -15.93 8.86
N ILE A 156 15.56 -14.72 8.36
CA ILE A 156 16.63 -13.82 8.80
C ILE A 156 16.04 -12.72 9.68
N PRO A 157 16.47 -12.61 10.95
CA PRO A 157 16.08 -11.51 11.81
C PRO A 157 16.82 -10.24 11.41
N MET A 158 16.09 -9.15 11.11
CA MET A 158 16.68 -7.86 10.79
C MET A 158 15.93 -6.71 11.46
N LYS A 159 16.56 -5.55 11.53
CA LYS A 159 15.90 -4.34 12.06
C LYS A 159 14.82 -3.88 11.09
N ALA A 160 13.69 -3.43 11.61
CA ALA A 160 12.57 -2.95 10.79
C ALA A 160 12.99 -1.87 9.79
N ARG A 161 13.84 -0.90 10.19
CA ARG A 161 14.37 0.12 9.26
C ARG A 161 15.15 -0.49 8.08
N THR A 162 15.95 -1.53 8.34
CA THR A 162 16.73 -2.23 7.30
C THR A 162 15.79 -2.92 6.33
N LEU A 163 14.79 -3.63 6.85
CA LEU A 163 13.78 -4.29 6.05
C LEU A 163 13.07 -3.30 5.09
N VAL A 164 12.62 -2.16 5.62
CA VAL A 164 11.93 -1.13 4.81
C VAL A 164 12.82 -0.57 3.71
N ILE A 165 14.09 -0.28 4.02
CA ILE A 165 15.04 0.23 3.02
C ILE A 165 15.29 -0.81 1.93
N LEU A 166 15.51 -2.08 2.31
CA LEU A 166 15.74 -3.17 1.35
C LEU A 166 14.54 -3.38 0.44
N TYR A 167 13.32 -3.42 0.99
CA TYR A 167 12.11 -3.54 0.18
C TYR A 167 11.92 -2.33 -0.75
N GLY A 168 12.11 -1.11 -0.27
CA GLY A 168 12.01 0.09 -1.10
C GLY A 168 13.00 0.09 -2.26
N VAL A 169 14.27 -0.28 -2.02
CA VAL A 169 15.29 -0.39 -3.07
C VAL A 169 14.96 -1.52 -4.04
N PHE A 170 14.49 -2.66 -3.53
CA PHE A 170 14.14 -3.81 -4.35
C PHE A 170 12.94 -3.49 -5.27
N GLU A 171 11.88 -2.92 -4.73
CA GLU A 171 10.70 -2.49 -5.50
C GLU A 171 11.08 -1.45 -6.59
N LEU A 172 11.93 -0.48 -6.25
CA LEU A 172 12.40 0.50 -7.22
C LEU A 172 13.22 -0.16 -8.33
N SER A 173 14.13 -1.07 -7.98
CA SER A 173 14.98 -1.77 -8.93
C SER A 173 14.15 -2.63 -9.88
N LEU A 174 13.17 -3.39 -9.36
CA LEU A 174 12.31 -4.23 -10.19
C LEU A 174 11.37 -3.38 -11.07
N GLY A 175 10.82 -2.30 -10.54
CA GLY A 175 9.97 -1.38 -11.29
C GLY A 175 10.70 -0.71 -12.46
N LEU A 176 12.00 -0.35 -12.29
CA LEU A 176 12.79 0.26 -13.34
C LEU A 176 13.30 -0.75 -14.37
N THR A 177 13.60 -1.97 -13.97
CA THR A 177 14.16 -3.00 -14.86
C THR A 177 13.09 -3.82 -15.58
N GLY A 178 11.85 -3.84 -15.08
CA GLY A 178 10.78 -4.67 -15.62
C GLY A 178 11.00 -6.17 -15.46
N LEU A 179 11.96 -6.59 -14.62
CA LEU A 179 12.34 -8.00 -14.47
C LEU A 179 11.24 -8.90 -13.89
N GLN A 180 10.24 -8.33 -13.26
CA GLN A 180 9.12 -9.07 -12.67
C GLN A 180 7.78 -8.51 -13.17
N PRO A 181 7.36 -8.89 -14.40
CA PRO A 181 6.10 -8.45 -14.97
C PRO A 181 4.92 -8.98 -14.14
N GLY A 182 3.82 -8.22 -14.11
CA GLY A 182 2.61 -8.58 -13.36
C GLY A 182 2.62 -8.15 -11.89
N VAL A 183 3.70 -7.52 -11.39
CA VAL A 183 3.75 -6.91 -10.05
C VAL A 183 3.74 -5.39 -10.18
N ALA A 184 2.83 -4.76 -9.45
CA ALA A 184 2.66 -3.30 -9.47
C ALA A 184 3.67 -2.60 -8.53
N HIS A 185 4.97 -2.65 -8.86
CA HIS A 185 6.06 -2.09 -8.05
C HIS A 185 5.85 -0.61 -7.72
N PHE A 186 5.36 0.17 -8.67
CA PHE A 186 5.09 1.60 -8.45
C PHE A 186 3.88 1.84 -7.55
N ALA A 187 2.91 0.92 -7.45
CA ALA A 187 1.87 0.98 -6.43
C ALA A 187 2.47 0.79 -5.02
N HIS A 188 3.40 -0.15 -4.84
CA HIS A 188 4.09 -0.37 -3.57
C HIS A 188 4.86 0.88 -3.13
N LEU A 189 5.67 1.44 -4.02
CA LEU A 189 6.40 2.70 -3.78
C LEU A 189 5.46 3.88 -3.54
N GLY A 190 4.34 3.95 -4.26
CA GLY A 190 3.30 4.95 -4.07
C GLY A 190 2.70 4.89 -2.66
N GLY A 191 2.36 3.69 -2.19
CA GLY A 191 1.87 3.49 -0.82
C GLY A 191 2.88 3.95 0.24
N MET A 192 4.16 3.64 0.04
CA MET A 192 5.24 4.13 0.92
C MET A 192 5.37 5.66 0.85
N LEU A 193 5.34 6.26 -0.32
CA LEU A 193 5.46 7.71 -0.52
C LEU A 193 4.33 8.48 0.18
N PHE A 194 3.06 8.09 -0.08
CA PHE A 194 1.91 8.77 0.52
C PHE A 194 1.85 8.53 2.03
N GLY A 195 2.23 7.35 2.50
CA GLY A 195 2.40 7.07 3.92
C GLY A 195 3.47 7.95 4.57
N TRP A 196 4.62 8.12 3.93
CA TRP A 196 5.69 9.02 4.39
C TRP A 196 5.21 10.47 4.45
N LEU A 197 4.55 10.96 3.40
CA LEU A 197 4.00 12.31 3.35
C LEU A 197 3.01 12.55 4.49
N LEU A 198 2.10 11.62 4.74
CA LEU A 198 1.10 11.75 5.81
C LEU A 198 1.74 11.76 7.20
N ILE A 199 2.76 10.91 7.46
CA ILE A 199 3.50 10.95 8.74
C ILE A 199 4.22 12.29 8.91
N ARG A 200 4.84 12.81 7.84
CA ARG A 200 5.49 14.13 7.86
C ARG A 200 4.49 15.26 8.15
N TYR A 201 3.34 15.21 7.50
CA TYR A 201 2.24 16.15 7.77
C TYR A 201 1.81 16.10 9.24
N TRP A 202 1.54 14.92 9.79
CA TRP A 202 1.14 14.78 11.19
C TRP A 202 2.20 15.23 12.20
N ARG A 203 3.47 15.21 11.81
CA ARG A 203 4.59 15.67 12.63
C ARG A 203 4.93 17.15 12.43
N GLY A 204 4.21 17.87 11.58
CA GLY A 204 4.54 19.26 11.24
C GLY A 204 5.94 19.42 10.64
N GLN A 205 6.41 18.42 9.91
CA GLN A 205 7.73 18.39 9.28
C GLN A 205 7.67 18.82 7.81
N PRO A 206 8.76 19.36 7.21
CA PRO A 206 8.80 19.66 5.78
C PRO A 206 8.32 18.48 4.93
N PRO A 207 7.59 18.69 3.81
CA PRO A 207 7.26 19.99 3.21
C PRO A 207 6.07 20.72 3.85
N PHE A 208 5.36 20.17 4.84
CA PHE A 208 4.10 20.68 5.39
C PHE A 208 4.25 21.60 6.60
N GLY A 209 5.44 21.66 7.21
CA GLY A 209 5.70 22.51 8.37
C GLY A 209 7.06 23.18 8.31
N GLY A 210 7.15 24.42 8.78
CA GLY A 210 8.43 25.05 9.03
C GLY A 210 9.18 24.34 10.16
N ARG A 211 10.53 24.38 10.15
CA ARG A 211 11.35 23.91 11.28
C ARG A 211 10.80 24.55 12.56
N SER A 212 10.33 23.76 13.52
CA SER A 212 9.99 24.26 14.85
C SER A 212 11.24 25.01 15.38
N LYS A 213 11.08 26.28 15.74
CA LYS A 213 12.17 27.01 16.43
C LYS A 213 12.57 26.17 17.63
N PRO A 214 13.88 25.97 17.89
CA PRO A 214 14.32 25.31 19.12
C PRO A 214 13.67 26.03 20.29
N GLY A 215 12.97 25.29 21.15
CA GLY A 215 12.40 25.86 22.37
C GLY A 215 13.48 26.61 23.20
N PRO A 216 13.10 27.59 24.01
CA PRO A 216 14.05 28.33 24.79
C PRO A 216 14.91 27.36 25.59
N ARG A 217 16.24 27.44 25.42
CA ARG A 217 17.19 26.67 26.22
C ARG A 217 17.01 27.09 27.66
N MET A 218 16.56 26.20 28.54
CA MET A 218 16.57 26.47 29.97
C MET A 218 18.02 26.74 30.41
N ARG A 219 18.31 27.98 30.80
CA ARG A 219 19.56 28.32 31.47
C ARG A 219 19.46 27.73 32.89
N ILE A 220 20.28 26.75 33.16
CA ILE A 220 20.53 26.33 34.53
C ILE A 220 21.31 27.47 35.19
N VAL A 221 20.62 28.21 36.06
CA VAL A 221 21.29 29.19 36.94
C VAL A 221 21.96 28.37 38.03
N LYS A 222 23.29 28.44 38.11
CA LYS A 222 24.08 27.86 39.19
C LYS A 222 23.95 28.73 40.43
#